data_4e18b363530bd0dd669319733b8c70c6
#
_entry.id   4e18b363530bd0dd669319733b8c70c6
#
_cell.length_a   1.000
_cell.length_b   1.000
_cell.length_c   1.000
_cell.angle_alpha   90.00
_cell.angle_beta   90.00
_cell.angle_gamma   90.00
#
_symmetry.space_group_name_H-M   'P 1'
#
loop_
_entity.id
_entity.type
_entity.pdbx_description
1 polymer ?
#
loop_
_entity_poly.entity_id
_entity_poly.type
_entity_poly.pdbx_seq_one_letter_code
_entity_poly.pdbx_strand_id
1 'polypeptide(L)'
;MTTATATVDLVGQHRRGRVYVALAAVAWSTAGLFQRELSAGVGTQLAGRAAFAVLGLLAFVAIAERGGVLRAFRAIGRDGLIVAGLMAVSSGAFIVALNYTTVANVLFMQALAPVLAAVLGTFVGEPVARRTWVAMTVAVLGVGLMVGGPDHPSLAGVSISLLMSVSFAAVIVITRHRRDVSMAPATCLSQVLVLLFAAPFADPSEIGGRDLLLLAALGVGQIGLGLIFLSLGARLIPAAEVALITLLEIVLGPLWVWIALSERPGAATLTGGAIVLGAVVFQAVSSPRPEPATSPP
;
A
#
# COMPACT_ATOMS: atom_id res chain seq x y z
N MET A 1 -34.47 -7.82 26.24
CA MET A 1 -33.06 -7.53 26.59
C MET A 1 -32.04 -7.93 25.51
N THR A 2 -32.41 -8.65 24.46
CA THR A 2 -31.51 -9.22 23.43
C THR A 2 -31.08 -8.25 22.31
N THR A 3 -31.87 -7.23 21.99
CA THR A 3 -31.56 -6.29 20.89
C THR A 3 -30.50 -5.22 21.27
N ALA A 4 -30.49 -4.76 22.53
CA ALA A 4 -29.57 -3.73 22.96
C ALA A 4 -28.11 -4.26 23.10
N THR A 5 -27.96 -5.51 23.54
CA THR A 5 -26.63 -6.17 23.63
C THR A 5 -26.04 -6.45 22.25
N ALA A 6 -26.83 -6.82 21.26
CA ALA A 6 -26.36 -7.05 19.89
C ALA A 6 -25.91 -5.75 19.19
N THR A 7 -26.61 -4.63 19.41
CA THR A 7 -26.23 -3.32 18.85
C THR A 7 -24.97 -2.76 19.47
N VAL A 8 -24.75 -2.94 20.78
CA VAL A 8 -23.52 -2.51 21.49
C VAL A 8 -22.32 -3.30 20.98
N ASP A 9 -22.46 -4.59 20.70
CA ASP A 9 -21.38 -5.45 20.19
C ASP A 9 -21.00 -5.06 18.75
N LEU A 10 -21.95 -4.74 17.89
CA LEU A 10 -21.71 -4.26 16.52
C LEU A 10 -20.95 -2.92 16.50
N VAL A 11 -21.32 -1.97 17.37
CA VAL A 11 -20.63 -0.69 17.52
C VAL A 11 -19.20 -0.89 18.02
N GLY A 12 -19.00 -1.80 18.97
CA GLY A 12 -17.68 -2.18 19.49
C GLY A 12 -16.79 -2.81 18.41
N GLN A 13 -17.33 -3.73 17.61
CA GLN A 13 -16.63 -4.36 16.49
C GLN A 13 -16.25 -3.34 15.43
N HIS A 14 -17.14 -2.44 15.05
CA HIS A 14 -16.89 -1.39 14.07
C HIS A 14 -15.76 -0.45 14.52
N ARG A 15 -15.78 -0.03 15.79
CA ARG A 15 -14.70 0.79 16.38
C ARG A 15 -13.35 0.06 16.36
N ARG A 16 -13.33 -1.23 16.72
CA ARG A 16 -12.11 -2.07 16.64
C ARG A 16 -11.58 -2.15 15.22
N GLY A 17 -12.46 -2.32 14.23
CA GLY A 17 -12.10 -2.34 12.81
C GLY A 17 -11.39 -1.06 12.37
N ARG A 18 -11.93 0.11 12.72
CA ARG A 18 -11.31 1.42 12.45
C ARG A 18 -9.93 1.55 13.11
N VAL A 19 -9.79 1.11 14.36
CA VAL A 19 -8.50 1.16 15.07
C VAL A 19 -7.47 0.27 14.38
N TYR A 20 -7.81 -0.96 14.00
CA TYR A 20 -6.89 -1.85 13.31
C TYR A 20 -6.45 -1.27 11.96
N VAL A 21 -7.36 -0.74 11.16
CA VAL A 21 -6.99 -0.13 9.88
C VAL A 21 -6.14 1.13 10.08
N ALA A 22 -6.42 1.94 11.10
CA ALA A 22 -5.58 3.08 11.44
C ALA A 22 -4.18 2.66 11.88
N LEU A 23 -4.04 1.58 12.68
CA LEU A 23 -2.74 1.02 13.05
C LEU A 23 -1.97 0.49 11.82
N ALA A 24 -2.67 -0.10 10.84
CA ALA A 24 -2.06 -0.48 9.58
C ALA A 24 -1.51 0.74 8.82
N ALA A 25 -2.30 1.80 8.71
CA ALA A 25 -1.88 3.04 8.05
C ALA A 25 -0.69 3.71 8.76
N VAL A 26 -0.68 3.72 10.11
CA VAL A 26 0.47 4.20 10.90
C VAL A 26 1.70 3.33 10.66
N ALA A 27 1.56 1.99 10.68
CA ALA A 27 2.69 1.10 10.41
C ALA A 27 3.28 1.36 9.01
N TRP A 28 2.44 1.49 7.99
CA TRP A 28 2.88 1.74 6.61
C TRP A 28 3.50 3.13 6.43
N SER A 29 2.98 4.15 7.11
CA SER A 29 3.50 5.51 7.03
C SER A 29 4.94 5.67 7.52
N THR A 30 5.45 4.74 8.33
CA THR A 30 6.85 4.74 8.80
C THR A 30 7.87 4.34 7.74
N ALA A 31 7.42 3.79 6.61
CA ALA A 31 8.31 3.25 5.57
C ALA A 31 9.32 4.28 5.07
N GLY A 32 8.87 5.48 4.73
CA GLY A 32 9.73 6.55 4.23
C GLY A 32 10.78 7.00 5.27
N LEU A 33 10.37 7.10 6.54
CA LEU A 33 11.26 7.48 7.61
C LEU A 33 12.38 6.44 7.81
N PHE A 34 12.03 5.17 8.00
CA PHE A 34 13.02 4.13 8.23
C PHE A 34 13.91 3.91 7.00
N GLN A 35 13.35 4.05 5.80
CA GLN A 35 14.11 3.93 4.55
C GLN A 35 15.17 5.02 4.41
N ARG A 36 14.88 6.26 4.82
CA ARG A 36 15.82 7.39 4.79
C ARG A 36 16.96 7.25 5.80
N GLU A 37 16.73 6.51 6.86
CA GLU A 37 17.72 6.28 7.93
C GLU A 37 18.68 5.13 7.64
N LEU A 38 18.44 4.33 6.57
CA LEU A 38 19.32 3.25 6.15
C LEU A 38 20.55 3.80 5.45
N SER A 39 21.73 3.32 5.87
CA SER A 39 23.01 3.67 5.26
C SER A 39 23.46 2.72 4.16
N ALA A 40 22.93 1.52 4.12
CA ALA A 40 23.24 0.49 3.13
C ALA A 40 22.80 0.87 1.71
N GLY A 41 23.44 0.29 0.69
CA GLY A 41 23.08 0.49 -0.72
C GLY A 41 21.68 -0.05 -1.07
N VAL A 42 21.10 0.44 -2.18
CA VAL A 42 19.72 0.12 -2.58
C VAL A 42 19.46 -1.39 -2.71
N GLY A 43 20.43 -2.15 -3.25
CA GLY A 43 20.35 -3.62 -3.35
C GLY A 43 20.21 -4.28 -1.98
N THR A 44 21.05 -3.85 -1.03
CA THR A 44 21.06 -4.33 0.35
C THR A 44 19.76 -3.95 1.09
N GLN A 45 19.27 -2.73 0.89
CA GLN A 45 17.99 -2.27 1.43
C GLN A 45 16.82 -3.14 0.94
N LEU A 46 16.73 -3.40 -0.37
CA LEU A 46 15.71 -4.23 -0.98
C LEU A 46 15.76 -5.67 -0.47
N ALA A 47 16.94 -6.29 -0.49
CA ALA A 47 17.13 -7.67 -0.07
C ALA A 47 16.86 -7.84 1.42
N GLY A 48 17.42 -6.98 2.26
CA GLY A 48 17.27 -7.05 3.71
C GLY A 48 15.81 -6.84 4.16
N ARG A 49 15.16 -5.80 3.65
CA ARG A 49 13.73 -5.57 3.91
C ARG A 49 12.86 -6.75 3.47
N ALA A 50 13.12 -7.27 2.26
CA ALA A 50 12.35 -8.39 1.72
C ALA A 50 12.56 -9.67 2.54
N ALA A 51 13.79 -9.96 3.01
CA ALA A 51 14.08 -11.11 3.85
C ALA A 51 13.25 -11.08 5.16
N PHE A 52 13.27 -9.95 5.87
CA PHE A 52 12.45 -9.78 7.08
C PHE A 52 10.95 -9.79 6.78
N ALA A 53 10.50 -9.25 5.64
CA ALA A 53 9.10 -9.29 5.24
C ALA A 53 8.65 -10.73 4.93
N VAL A 54 9.48 -11.54 4.27
CA VAL A 54 9.19 -12.97 4.05
C VAL A 54 9.00 -13.69 5.37
N LEU A 55 9.88 -13.48 6.35
CA LEU A 55 9.77 -14.11 7.67
C LEU A 55 8.45 -13.72 8.37
N GLY A 56 8.14 -12.41 8.41
CA GLY A 56 6.91 -11.90 9.03
C GLY A 56 5.64 -12.40 8.34
N LEU A 57 5.60 -12.35 7.00
CA LEU A 57 4.45 -12.78 6.22
C LEU A 57 4.27 -14.30 6.23
N LEU A 58 5.35 -15.06 6.20
CA LEU A 58 5.29 -16.52 6.29
C LEU A 58 4.76 -16.95 7.66
N ALA A 59 5.23 -16.31 8.75
CA ALA A 59 4.69 -16.53 10.08
C ALA A 59 3.19 -16.19 10.15
N PHE A 60 2.79 -15.05 9.56
CA PHE A 60 1.38 -14.66 9.49
C PHE A 60 0.53 -15.69 8.73
N VAL A 61 0.97 -16.13 7.54
CA VAL A 61 0.26 -17.16 6.77
C VAL A 61 0.18 -18.48 7.56
N ALA A 62 1.25 -18.89 8.24
CA ALA A 62 1.27 -20.12 9.04
C ALA A 62 0.24 -20.07 10.19
N ILE A 63 0.11 -18.93 10.84
CA ILE A 63 -0.86 -18.71 11.92
C ILE A 63 -2.29 -18.63 11.37
N ALA A 64 -2.50 -17.84 10.31
CA ALA A 64 -3.82 -17.60 9.72
C ALA A 64 -4.43 -18.88 9.12
N GLU A 65 -3.61 -19.69 8.45
CA GLU A 65 -4.03 -20.92 7.77
C GLU A 65 -3.87 -22.18 8.65
N ARG A 66 -3.60 -22.01 9.94
CA ARG A 66 -3.48 -23.09 10.94
C ARG A 66 -2.62 -24.29 10.46
N GLY A 67 -1.47 -23.98 9.84
CA GLY A 67 -0.53 -24.97 9.33
C GLY A 67 -0.79 -25.46 7.89
N GLY A 68 -1.86 -25.01 7.23
CA GLY A 68 -2.14 -25.30 5.83
C GLY A 68 -1.37 -24.43 4.83
N VAL A 69 -0.15 -23.99 5.17
CA VAL A 69 0.65 -23.03 4.38
C VAL A 69 0.77 -23.44 2.91
N LEU A 70 1.17 -24.69 2.64
CA LEU A 70 1.34 -25.16 1.26
C LEU A 70 0.02 -25.14 0.46
N ARG A 71 -1.10 -25.42 1.14
CA ARG A 71 -2.43 -25.36 0.53
C ARG A 71 -2.78 -23.92 0.19
N ALA A 72 -2.52 -22.96 1.10
CA ALA A 72 -2.75 -21.54 0.87
C ALA A 72 -1.94 -21.01 -0.32
N PHE A 73 -0.65 -21.38 -0.44
CA PHE A 73 0.16 -21.00 -1.60
C PHE A 73 -0.31 -21.64 -2.93
N ARG A 74 -0.85 -22.86 -2.90
CA ARG A 74 -1.43 -23.49 -4.10
C ARG A 74 -2.77 -22.85 -4.49
N ALA A 75 -3.55 -22.40 -3.52
CA ALA A 75 -4.87 -21.82 -3.74
C ALA A 75 -4.85 -20.47 -4.49
N ILE A 76 -3.75 -19.71 -4.43
CA ILE A 76 -3.64 -18.43 -5.12
C ILE A 76 -3.73 -18.54 -6.65
N GLY A 77 -3.34 -19.70 -7.23
CA GLY A 77 -3.42 -19.96 -8.66
C GLY A 77 -2.63 -18.98 -9.54
N ARG A 78 -3.01 -18.85 -10.81
CA ARG A 78 -2.34 -17.95 -11.76
C ARG A 78 -2.50 -16.49 -11.38
N ASP A 79 -3.69 -16.08 -10.95
CA ASP A 79 -3.98 -14.69 -10.58
C ASP A 79 -3.12 -14.25 -9.40
N GLY A 80 -2.94 -15.14 -8.40
CA GLY A 80 -2.05 -14.86 -7.27
C GLY A 80 -0.58 -14.77 -7.68
N LEU A 81 -0.12 -15.52 -8.68
CA LEU A 81 1.24 -15.37 -9.24
C LEU A 81 1.41 -14.03 -9.94
N ILE A 82 0.42 -13.57 -10.72
CA ILE A 82 0.44 -12.26 -11.35
C ILE A 82 0.44 -11.17 -10.29
N VAL A 83 -0.40 -11.29 -9.25
CA VAL A 83 -0.41 -10.37 -8.10
C VAL A 83 0.96 -10.34 -7.42
N ALA A 84 1.60 -11.49 -7.20
CA ALA A 84 2.92 -11.55 -6.59
C ALA A 84 3.98 -10.81 -7.45
N GLY A 85 3.96 -11.00 -8.77
CA GLY A 85 4.86 -10.30 -9.68
C GLY A 85 4.63 -8.78 -9.69
N LEU A 86 3.39 -8.34 -9.85
CA LEU A 86 3.03 -6.91 -9.83
C LEU A 86 3.35 -6.25 -8.48
N MET A 87 3.10 -6.96 -7.39
CA MET A 87 3.40 -6.48 -6.05
C MET A 87 4.91 -6.41 -5.81
N ALA A 88 5.70 -7.34 -6.37
CA ALA A 88 7.16 -7.29 -6.33
C ALA A 88 7.68 -6.06 -7.08
N VAL A 89 7.17 -5.78 -8.28
CA VAL A 89 7.50 -4.57 -9.05
C VAL A 89 7.12 -3.32 -8.26
N SER A 90 5.90 -3.25 -7.71
CA SER A 90 5.44 -2.10 -6.94
C SER A 90 6.29 -1.88 -5.69
N SER A 91 6.54 -2.93 -4.91
CA SER A 91 7.34 -2.85 -3.68
C SER A 91 8.79 -2.49 -3.94
N GLY A 92 9.39 -3.04 -5.00
CA GLY A 92 10.75 -2.70 -5.44
C GLY A 92 10.83 -1.26 -5.95
N ALA A 93 9.91 -0.86 -6.81
CA ALA A 93 9.83 0.50 -7.34
C ALA A 93 9.65 1.55 -6.24
N PHE A 94 8.89 1.24 -5.17
CA PHE A 94 8.76 2.13 -4.00
C PHE A 94 10.12 2.47 -3.39
N ILE A 95 10.94 1.47 -3.08
CA ILE A 95 12.26 1.68 -2.48
C ILE A 95 13.21 2.40 -3.44
N VAL A 96 13.20 2.00 -4.71
CA VAL A 96 14.04 2.65 -5.71
C VAL A 96 13.62 4.11 -5.89
N ALA A 97 12.33 4.42 -5.98
CA ALA A 97 11.83 5.79 -6.12
C ALA A 97 12.28 6.71 -4.97
N LEU A 98 12.28 6.21 -3.74
CA LEU A 98 12.73 6.95 -2.56
C LEU A 98 14.21 7.41 -2.65
N ASN A 99 15.02 6.77 -3.49
CA ASN A 99 16.40 7.19 -3.75
C ASN A 99 16.52 8.28 -4.84
N TYR A 100 15.43 8.53 -5.59
CA TYR A 100 15.41 9.50 -6.70
C TYR A 100 14.53 10.72 -6.44
N THR A 101 13.65 10.68 -5.42
CA THR A 101 12.74 11.77 -5.10
C THR A 101 12.36 11.77 -3.61
N THR A 102 11.57 12.76 -3.18
CA THR A 102 11.14 12.89 -1.79
C THR A 102 10.09 11.85 -1.41
N VAL A 103 9.98 11.53 -0.12
CA VAL A 103 8.95 10.62 0.41
C VAL A 103 7.55 11.14 0.08
N ALA A 104 7.35 12.46 0.17
CA ALA A 104 6.07 13.08 -0.18
C ALA A 104 5.68 12.81 -1.63
N ASN A 105 6.59 13.00 -2.59
CA ASN A 105 6.33 12.74 -4.01
C ASN A 105 5.95 11.28 -4.26
N VAL A 106 6.69 10.32 -3.68
CA VAL A 106 6.39 8.89 -3.84
C VAL A 106 5.01 8.54 -3.30
N LEU A 107 4.65 9.02 -2.10
CA LEU A 107 3.36 8.72 -1.47
C LEU A 107 2.20 9.41 -2.18
N PHE A 108 2.35 10.65 -2.63
CA PHE A 108 1.30 11.30 -3.43
C PHE A 108 1.09 10.61 -4.79
N MET A 109 2.16 10.13 -5.42
CA MET A 109 2.03 9.29 -6.62
C MET A 109 1.33 7.97 -6.32
N GLN A 110 1.62 7.33 -5.17
CA GLN A 110 0.92 6.12 -4.72
C GLN A 110 -0.58 6.38 -4.54
N ALA A 111 -0.98 7.58 -4.09
CA ALA A 111 -2.39 7.96 -3.95
C ALA A 111 -3.18 7.90 -5.26
N LEU A 112 -2.52 7.91 -6.42
CA LEU A 112 -3.19 7.72 -7.72
C LEU A 112 -3.69 6.29 -7.94
N ALA A 113 -3.18 5.30 -7.20
CA ALA A 113 -3.48 3.89 -7.45
C ALA A 113 -5.00 3.57 -7.49
N PRO A 114 -5.87 4.08 -6.61
CA PRO A 114 -7.31 3.84 -6.71
C PRO A 114 -7.93 4.40 -8.00
N VAL A 115 -7.45 5.55 -8.47
CA VAL A 115 -7.91 6.18 -9.71
C VAL A 115 -7.45 5.38 -10.91
N LEU A 116 -6.18 4.97 -10.93
CA LEU A 116 -5.62 4.09 -11.96
C LEU A 116 -6.31 2.73 -11.97
N ALA A 117 -6.66 2.18 -10.79
CA ALA A 117 -7.40 0.92 -10.69
C ALA A 117 -8.80 1.04 -11.30
N ALA A 118 -9.48 2.19 -11.16
CA ALA A 118 -10.76 2.41 -11.81
C ALA A 118 -10.63 2.42 -13.34
N VAL A 119 -9.56 3.00 -13.88
CA VAL A 119 -9.27 2.96 -15.33
C VAL A 119 -8.95 1.55 -15.80
N LEU A 120 -8.04 0.86 -15.10
CA LEU A 120 -7.70 -0.51 -15.45
C LEU A 120 -8.90 -1.45 -15.38
N GLY A 121 -9.87 -1.17 -14.47
CA GLY A 121 -11.14 -1.88 -14.37
C GLY A 121 -11.96 -1.85 -15.66
N THR A 122 -11.84 -0.80 -16.49
CA THR A 122 -12.54 -0.74 -17.79
C THR A 122 -12.14 -1.87 -18.72
N PHE A 123 -10.86 -2.28 -18.69
CA PHE A 123 -10.36 -3.35 -19.54
C PHE A 123 -10.90 -4.74 -19.16
N VAL A 124 -11.45 -4.87 -17.95
CA VAL A 124 -12.12 -6.08 -17.46
C VAL A 124 -13.65 -5.92 -17.40
N GLY A 125 -14.16 -4.89 -18.10
CA GLY A 125 -15.60 -4.67 -18.27
C GLY A 125 -16.29 -3.91 -17.10
N GLU A 126 -15.53 -3.34 -16.16
CA GLU A 126 -16.12 -2.49 -15.12
C GLU A 126 -16.43 -1.09 -15.69
N PRO A 127 -17.68 -0.60 -15.60
CA PRO A 127 -18.03 0.73 -16.08
C PRO A 127 -17.42 1.80 -15.19
N VAL A 128 -16.74 2.78 -15.79
CA VAL A 128 -16.18 3.94 -15.06
C VAL A 128 -17.21 5.05 -14.98
N ALA A 129 -17.58 5.43 -13.78
CA ALA A 129 -18.49 6.55 -13.55
C ALA A 129 -17.86 7.89 -14.00
N ARG A 130 -18.69 8.83 -14.49
CA ARG A 130 -18.23 10.17 -14.92
C ARG A 130 -17.39 10.89 -13.86
N ARG A 131 -17.74 10.74 -12.60
CA ARG A 131 -17.01 11.29 -11.45
C ARG A 131 -15.56 10.76 -11.35
N THR A 132 -15.30 9.50 -11.73
CA THR A 132 -13.95 8.93 -11.75
C THR A 132 -13.09 9.63 -12.80
N TRP A 133 -13.66 9.95 -13.98
CA TRP A 133 -12.98 10.74 -14.99
C TRP A 133 -12.65 12.16 -14.49
N VAL A 134 -13.58 12.80 -13.77
CA VAL A 134 -13.32 14.10 -13.14
C VAL A 134 -12.19 13.99 -12.12
N ALA A 135 -12.26 13.00 -11.24
CA ALA A 135 -11.21 12.76 -10.24
C ALA A 135 -9.84 12.52 -10.89
N MET A 136 -9.80 11.74 -11.99
CA MET A 136 -8.56 11.54 -12.77
C MET A 136 -7.99 12.83 -13.32
N THR A 137 -8.83 13.63 -13.98
CA THR A 137 -8.38 14.91 -14.57
C THR A 137 -7.80 15.81 -13.48
N VAL A 138 -8.49 15.93 -12.34
CA VAL A 138 -8.03 16.71 -11.19
C VAL A 138 -6.73 16.14 -10.62
N ALA A 139 -6.62 14.81 -10.47
CA ALA A 139 -5.41 14.16 -9.96
C ALA A 139 -4.21 14.36 -10.90
N VAL A 140 -4.41 14.25 -12.23
CA VAL A 140 -3.36 14.51 -13.23
C VAL A 140 -2.89 15.95 -13.17
N LEU A 141 -3.79 16.93 -13.00
CA LEU A 141 -3.42 18.34 -12.81
C LEU A 141 -2.61 18.54 -11.51
N GLY A 142 -3.00 17.86 -10.42
CA GLY A 142 -2.23 17.86 -9.16
C GLY A 142 -0.81 17.30 -9.33
N VAL A 143 -0.66 16.18 -10.02
CA VAL A 143 0.65 15.60 -10.35
C VAL A 143 1.46 16.55 -11.26
N GLY A 144 0.81 17.16 -12.27
CA GLY A 144 1.46 18.15 -13.14
C GLY A 144 2.03 19.32 -12.34
N LEU A 145 1.29 19.81 -11.35
CA LEU A 145 1.76 20.86 -10.44
C LEU A 145 2.97 20.41 -9.59
N MET A 146 2.93 19.16 -9.07
CA MET A 146 4.06 18.60 -8.31
C MET A 146 5.32 18.49 -9.15
N VAL A 147 5.19 18.00 -10.38
CA VAL A 147 6.33 17.77 -11.29
C VAL A 147 6.85 19.06 -11.90
N GLY A 148 5.97 20.01 -12.19
CA GLY A 148 6.32 21.31 -12.79
C GLY A 148 6.76 22.38 -11.80
N GLY A 149 6.76 22.10 -10.49
CA GLY A 149 7.16 23.05 -9.46
C GLY A 149 8.68 23.29 -9.40
N PRO A 150 9.14 24.30 -8.66
CA PRO A 150 10.56 24.64 -8.56
C PRO A 150 11.42 23.56 -7.91
N ASP A 151 10.80 22.64 -7.15
CA ASP A 151 11.47 21.51 -6.48
C ASP A 151 11.53 20.26 -7.36
N HIS A 152 11.55 20.38 -8.65
CA HIS A 152 11.48 19.35 -9.69
C HIS A 152 11.86 17.94 -9.21
N PRO A 153 10.90 17.00 -9.00
CA PRO A 153 11.28 15.62 -8.83
C PRO A 153 11.99 15.14 -10.11
N SER A 154 13.01 14.32 -9.94
CA SER A 154 13.70 13.77 -11.11
C SER A 154 12.72 12.99 -12.00
N LEU A 155 12.88 13.07 -13.31
CA LEU A 155 12.05 12.28 -14.24
C LEU A 155 12.13 10.78 -13.93
N ALA A 156 13.29 10.30 -13.49
CA ALA A 156 13.45 8.92 -13.02
C ALA A 156 12.55 8.63 -11.81
N GLY A 157 12.57 9.51 -10.78
CA GLY A 157 11.72 9.38 -9.60
C GLY A 157 10.23 9.35 -9.94
N VAL A 158 9.79 10.25 -10.83
CA VAL A 158 8.39 10.30 -11.29
C VAL A 158 8.01 9.01 -12.04
N SER A 159 8.84 8.59 -13.01
CA SER A 159 8.56 7.39 -13.82
C SER A 159 8.51 6.13 -12.97
N ILE A 160 9.44 5.97 -12.03
CA ILE A 160 9.49 4.80 -11.13
C ILE A 160 8.28 4.83 -10.18
N SER A 161 7.91 6.00 -9.64
CA SER A 161 6.71 6.13 -8.79
C SER A 161 5.42 5.86 -9.57
N LEU A 162 5.35 6.23 -10.85
CA LEU A 162 4.21 5.90 -11.71
C LEU A 162 4.13 4.40 -11.97
N LEU A 163 5.27 3.75 -12.28
CA LEU A 163 5.34 2.29 -12.43
C LEU A 163 4.86 1.57 -11.16
N MET A 164 5.29 2.04 -10.00
CA MET A 164 4.81 1.56 -8.70
C MET A 164 3.29 1.65 -8.61
N SER A 165 2.72 2.81 -8.90
CA SER A 165 1.28 3.09 -8.76
C SER A 165 0.43 2.30 -9.75
N VAL A 166 0.87 2.16 -11.01
CA VAL A 166 0.18 1.34 -12.03
C VAL A 166 0.21 -0.13 -11.66
N SER A 167 1.36 -0.64 -11.20
CA SER A 167 1.49 -2.03 -10.76
C SER A 167 0.59 -2.31 -9.56
N PHE A 168 0.56 -1.41 -8.58
CA PHE A 168 -0.33 -1.54 -7.42
C PHE A 168 -1.80 -1.42 -7.80
N ALA A 169 -2.15 -0.54 -8.72
CA ALA A 169 -3.51 -0.44 -9.27
C ALA A 169 -3.98 -1.75 -9.92
N ALA A 170 -3.12 -2.39 -10.70
CA ALA A 170 -3.41 -3.70 -11.29
C ALA A 170 -3.61 -4.79 -10.22
N VAL A 171 -2.81 -4.78 -9.15
CA VAL A 171 -3.03 -5.65 -7.98
C VAL A 171 -4.42 -5.41 -7.39
N ILE A 172 -4.84 -4.17 -7.20
CA ILE A 172 -6.17 -3.82 -6.68
C ILE A 172 -7.28 -4.40 -7.56
N VAL A 173 -7.15 -4.29 -8.90
CA VAL A 173 -8.16 -4.82 -9.84
C VAL A 173 -8.25 -6.34 -9.73
N ILE A 174 -7.11 -7.05 -9.79
CA ILE A 174 -7.09 -8.53 -9.75
C ILE A 174 -7.62 -9.04 -8.41
N THR A 175 -7.17 -8.48 -7.30
CA THR A 175 -7.60 -8.91 -5.97
C THR A 175 -9.08 -8.66 -5.71
N ARG A 176 -9.66 -7.63 -6.34
CA ARG A 176 -11.10 -7.35 -6.28
C ARG A 176 -11.93 -8.47 -6.93
N HIS A 177 -11.42 -9.10 -7.99
CA HIS A 177 -12.09 -10.22 -8.67
C HIS A 177 -11.88 -11.58 -7.96
N ARG A 178 -10.87 -11.69 -7.08
CA ARG A 178 -10.52 -12.93 -6.36
C ARG A 178 -10.70 -12.80 -4.85
N ARG A 179 -11.89 -12.38 -4.43
CA ARG A 179 -12.25 -12.26 -3.00
C ARG A 179 -12.38 -13.60 -2.27
N ASP A 180 -12.48 -14.68 -3.02
CA ASP A 180 -12.60 -16.06 -2.56
C ASP A 180 -11.29 -16.61 -1.95
N VAL A 181 -10.14 -15.99 -2.27
CA VAL A 181 -8.82 -16.46 -1.85
C VAL A 181 -8.09 -15.39 -1.04
N SER A 182 -7.39 -15.80 0.02
CA SER A 182 -6.47 -14.91 0.73
C SER A 182 -5.29 -14.55 -0.17
N MET A 183 -5.00 -13.26 -0.31
CA MET A 183 -3.83 -12.78 -1.07
C MET A 183 -2.57 -12.62 -0.21
N ALA A 184 -2.62 -12.99 1.07
CA ALA A 184 -1.44 -12.95 1.93
C ALA A 184 -0.29 -13.85 1.44
N PRO A 185 -0.53 -15.08 0.94
CA PRO A 185 0.53 -15.89 0.32
C PRO A 185 1.11 -15.23 -0.94
N ALA A 186 0.30 -14.55 -1.77
CA ALA A 186 0.78 -13.82 -2.95
C ALA A 186 1.68 -12.65 -2.54
N THR A 187 1.32 -11.92 -1.47
CA THR A 187 2.16 -10.86 -0.92
C THR A 187 3.47 -11.41 -0.33
N CYS A 188 3.43 -12.57 0.34
CA CYS A 188 4.66 -13.24 0.78
C CYS A 188 5.55 -13.62 -0.41
N LEU A 189 4.98 -14.22 -1.45
CA LEU A 189 5.71 -14.59 -2.66
C LEU A 189 6.31 -13.36 -3.36
N SER A 190 5.63 -12.21 -3.35
CA SER A 190 6.17 -10.97 -3.90
C SER A 190 7.48 -10.55 -3.21
N GLN A 191 7.56 -10.70 -1.90
CA GLN A 191 8.79 -10.39 -1.16
C GLN A 191 9.89 -11.42 -1.42
N VAL A 192 9.55 -12.69 -1.65
CA VAL A 192 10.50 -13.69 -2.13
C VAL A 192 11.07 -13.30 -3.48
N LEU A 193 10.23 -12.84 -4.42
CA LEU A 193 10.68 -12.36 -5.74
C LEU A 193 11.60 -11.13 -5.61
N VAL A 194 11.24 -10.15 -4.76
CA VAL A 194 12.09 -8.99 -4.49
C VAL A 194 13.44 -9.44 -3.92
N LEU A 195 13.44 -10.36 -2.95
CA LEU A 195 14.65 -10.89 -2.34
C LEU A 195 15.56 -11.57 -3.38
N LEU A 196 15.00 -12.47 -4.19
CA LEU A 196 15.75 -13.19 -5.23
C LEU A 196 16.34 -12.24 -6.28
N PHE A 197 15.59 -11.20 -6.68
CA PHE A 197 16.07 -10.21 -7.63
C PHE A 197 17.15 -9.30 -7.03
N ALA A 198 17.01 -8.89 -5.77
CA ALA A 198 17.90 -7.94 -5.12
C ALA A 198 19.15 -8.60 -4.51
N ALA A 199 19.09 -9.89 -4.15
CA ALA A 199 20.20 -10.59 -3.50
C ALA A 199 21.55 -10.53 -4.23
N PRO A 200 21.61 -10.62 -5.59
CA PRO A 200 22.89 -10.46 -6.30
C PRO A 200 23.53 -9.08 -6.20
N PHE A 201 22.73 -8.06 -5.83
CA PHE A 201 23.16 -6.66 -5.70
C PHE A 201 23.31 -6.23 -4.23
N ALA A 202 23.12 -7.15 -3.30
CA ALA A 202 23.21 -6.89 -1.88
C ALA A 202 24.63 -7.17 -1.38
N ASP A 203 25.14 -6.27 -0.55
CA ASP A 203 26.38 -6.49 0.21
C ASP A 203 26.04 -6.59 1.71
N PRO A 204 26.00 -7.80 2.29
CA PRO A 204 25.73 -7.97 3.72
C PRO A 204 26.73 -7.26 4.64
N SER A 205 27.93 -6.95 4.16
CA SER A 205 28.94 -6.24 4.94
C SER A 205 28.58 -4.77 5.23
N GLU A 206 27.68 -4.19 4.44
CA GLU A 206 27.15 -2.84 4.68
C GLU A 206 26.17 -2.78 5.86
N ILE A 207 25.65 -3.93 6.34
CA ILE A 207 24.60 -3.97 7.35
C ILE A 207 25.19 -3.85 8.75
N GLY A 208 25.11 -2.65 9.32
CA GLY A 208 25.38 -2.43 10.74
C GLY A 208 24.21 -2.88 11.64
N GLY A 209 24.46 -2.90 12.96
CA GLY A 209 23.40 -3.28 13.92
C GLY A 209 22.16 -2.37 13.84
N ARG A 210 22.34 -1.07 13.56
CA ARG A 210 21.24 -0.11 13.35
C ARG A 210 20.44 -0.45 12.09
N ASP A 211 21.15 -0.70 10.96
CA ASP A 211 20.50 -1.04 9.70
C ASP A 211 19.72 -2.34 9.80
N LEU A 212 20.24 -3.33 10.52
CA LEU A 212 19.54 -4.59 10.78
C LEU A 212 18.20 -4.36 11.48
N LEU A 213 18.18 -3.50 12.51
CA LEU A 213 16.95 -3.15 13.23
C LEU A 213 15.95 -2.40 12.34
N LEU A 214 16.45 -1.47 11.50
CA LEU A 214 15.61 -0.72 10.57
C LEU A 214 15.03 -1.63 9.49
N LEU A 215 15.81 -2.55 8.94
CA LEU A 215 15.35 -3.55 7.97
C LEU A 215 14.32 -4.51 8.57
N ALA A 216 14.53 -4.94 9.82
CA ALA A 216 13.54 -5.74 10.55
C ALA A 216 12.25 -4.94 10.81
N ALA A 217 12.36 -3.68 11.22
CA ALA A 217 11.20 -2.79 11.41
C ALA A 217 10.43 -2.57 10.10
N LEU A 218 11.12 -2.40 8.97
CA LEU A 218 10.51 -2.29 7.64
C LEU A 218 9.86 -3.60 7.19
N GLY A 219 10.54 -4.74 7.35
CA GLY A 219 10.02 -6.03 6.88
C GLY A 219 8.90 -6.57 7.77
N VAL A 220 9.18 -6.77 9.06
CA VAL A 220 8.21 -7.34 10.01
C VAL A 220 7.21 -6.28 10.47
N GLY A 221 7.71 -5.11 10.87
CA GLY A 221 6.86 -4.03 11.42
C GLY A 221 5.95 -3.42 10.35
N GLN A 222 6.54 -2.79 9.36
CA GLN A 222 5.79 -2.05 8.35
C GLN A 222 4.96 -2.98 7.45
N ILE A 223 5.58 -3.98 6.80
CA ILE A 223 4.86 -4.88 5.89
C ILE A 223 4.05 -5.90 6.67
N GLY A 224 4.68 -6.62 7.60
CA GLY A 224 4.05 -7.73 8.32
C GLY A 224 2.90 -7.27 9.21
N LEU A 225 3.17 -6.42 10.21
CA LEU A 225 2.13 -5.92 11.12
C LEU A 225 1.09 -5.05 10.40
N GLY A 226 1.50 -4.24 9.41
CA GLY A 226 0.56 -3.49 8.59
C GLY A 226 -0.46 -4.37 7.90
N LEU A 227 -0.03 -5.48 7.29
CA LEU A 227 -0.94 -6.44 6.64
C LEU A 227 -1.81 -7.18 7.66
N ILE A 228 -1.28 -7.54 8.83
CA ILE A 228 -2.04 -8.19 9.91
C ILE A 228 -3.17 -7.26 10.36
N PHE A 229 -2.85 -6.02 10.71
CA PHE A 229 -3.83 -5.05 11.16
C PHE A 229 -4.87 -4.73 10.08
N LEU A 230 -4.44 -4.56 8.82
CA LEU A 230 -5.38 -4.39 7.71
C LEU A 230 -6.32 -5.59 7.59
N SER A 231 -5.79 -6.81 7.62
CA SER A 231 -6.58 -8.04 7.47
C SER A 231 -7.61 -8.22 8.59
N LEU A 232 -7.25 -7.84 9.82
CA LEU A 232 -8.15 -7.89 10.96
C LEU A 232 -9.23 -6.79 10.88
N GLY A 233 -8.84 -5.57 10.50
CA GLY A 233 -9.73 -4.41 10.45
C GLY A 233 -10.69 -4.43 9.28
N ALA A 234 -10.22 -4.81 8.08
CA ALA A 234 -11.03 -4.82 6.86
C ALA A 234 -12.21 -5.80 6.89
N ARG A 235 -12.18 -6.78 7.79
CA ARG A 235 -13.31 -7.69 8.01
C ARG A 235 -14.43 -7.08 8.85
N LEU A 236 -14.14 -6.00 9.58
CA LEU A 236 -15.02 -5.40 10.60
C LEU A 236 -15.69 -4.11 10.12
N ILE A 237 -15.19 -3.50 9.04
CA ILE A 237 -15.68 -2.23 8.52
C ILE A 237 -15.86 -2.26 6.99
N PRO A 238 -16.71 -1.40 6.42
CA PRO A 238 -16.90 -1.30 4.97
C PRO A 238 -15.61 -0.93 4.22
N ALA A 239 -15.44 -1.47 3.01
CA ALA A 239 -14.26 -1.23 2.19
C ALA A 239 -13.99 0.26 1.90
N ALA A 240 -15.04 1.08 1.79
CA ALA A 240 -14.91 2.52 1.63
C ALA A 240 -14.24 3.20 2.85
N GLU A 241 -14.56 2.76 4.07
CA GLU A 241 -13.92 3.26 5.28
C GLU A 241 -12.47 2.78 5.37
N VAL A 242 -12.19 1.54 5.00
CA VAL A 242 -10.82 1.02 4.91
C VAL A 242 -10.00 1.91 3.99
N ALA A 243 -10.49 2.18 2.77
CA ALA A 243 -9.79 3.01 1.79
C ALA A 243 -9.54 4.44 2.29
N LEU A 244 -10.51 5.05 3.00
CA LEU A 244 -10.33 6.39 3.55
C LEU A 244 -9.32 6.43 4.70
N ILE A 245 -9.35 5.44 5.60
CA ILE A 245 -8.43 5.39 6.74
C ILE A 245 -7.00 5.13 6.26
N THR A 246 -6.81 4.29 5.24
CA THR A 246 -5.46 4.03 4.69
C THR A 246 -4.83 5.25 4.05
N LEU A 247 -5.61 6.27 3.62
CA LEU A 247 -5.05 7.56 3.16
C LEU A 247 -4.25 8.30 4.24
N LEU A 248 -4.43 7.96 5.53
CA LEU A 248 -3.59 8.50 6.60
C LEU A 248 -2.10 8.23 6.37
N GLU A 249 -1.75 7.11 5.76
CA GLU A 249 -0.36 6.80 5.39
C GLU A 249 0.27 7.90 4.55
N ILE A 250 -0.48 8.42 3.59
CA ILE A 250 0.00 9.42 2.62
C ILE A 250 0.26 10.78 3.29
N VAL A 251 -0.49 11.09 4.33
CA VAL A 251 -0.31 12.32 5.13
C VAL A 251 0.78 12.13 6.19
N LEU A 252 0.73 11.02 6.91
CA LEU A 252 1.66 10.76 8.01
C LEU A 252 3.08 10.50 7.51
N GLY A 253 3.27 9.84 6.35
CA GLY A 253 4.60 9.52 5.82
C GLY A 253 5.49 10.75 5.65
N PRO A 254 5.10 11.77 4.87
CA PRO A 254 5.84 13.03 4.76
C PRO A 254 5.98 13.76 6.09
N LEU A 255 4.97 13.68 6.95
CA LEU A 255 4.99 14.32 8.27
C LEU A 255 6.10 13.75 9.17
N TRP A 256 6.26 12.42 9.23
CA TRP A 256 7.33 11.78 9.98
C TRP A 256 8.71 12.20 9.50
N VAL A 257 8.91 12.22 8.18
CA VAL A 257 10.20 12.58 7.58
C VAL A 257 10.50 14.06 7.77
N TRP A 258 9.49 14.91 7.70
CA TRP A 258 9.64 16.33 8.00
C TRP A 258 10.05 16.57 9.46
N ILE A 259 9.35 15.93 10.42
CA ILE A 259 9.63 16.12 11.85
C ILE A 259 10.99 15.53 12.25
N ALA A 260 11.32 14.33 11.76
CA ALA A 260 12.50 13.60 12.21
C ALA A 260 13.78 13.96 11.41
N LEU A 261 13.65 14.22 10.10
CA LEU A 261 14.78 14.41 9.19
C LEU A 261 14.84 15.81 8.59
N SER A 262 13.89 16.69 8.95
CA SER A 262 13.80 18.05 8.38
C SER A 262 13.65 18.09 6.84
N GLU A 263 13.27 16.98 6.20
CA GLU A 263 12.94 16.92 4.78
C GLU A 263 11.58 17.62 4.57
N ARG A 264 11.62 18.89 4.21
CA ARG A 264 10.42 19.71 4.00
C ARG A 264 9.92 19.51 2.57
N PRO A 265 8.67 19.02 2.38
CA PRO A 265 8.07 19.01 1.04
C PRO A 265 7.94 20.43 0.51
N GLY A 266 8.28 20.62 -0.77
CA GLY A 266 8.11 21.93 -1.43
C GLY A 266 6.64 22.35 -1.53
N ALA A 267 6.40 23.65 -1.70
CA ALA A 267 5.04 24.19 -1.80
C ALA A 267 4.25 23.58 -2.97
N ALA A 268 4.91 23.35 -4.11
CA ALA A 268 4.29 22.69 -5.27
C ALA A 268 3.92 21.24 -4.98
N THR A 269 4.78 20.51 -4.25
CA THR A 269 4.50 19.13 -3.79
C THR A 269 3.31 19.08 -2.83
N LEU A 270 3.24 20.01 -1.86
CA LEU A 270 2.13 20.07 -0.91
C LEU A 270 0.81 20.43 -1.58
N THR A 271 0.81 21.45 -2.44
CA THR A 271 -0.42 21.89 -3.14
C THR A 271 -0.91 20.86 -4.15
N GLY A 272 -0.02 20.32 -4.98
CA GLY A 272 -0.35 19.26 -5.92
C GLY A 272 -0.79 17.97 -5.23
N GLY A 273 -0.10 17.60 -4.14
CA GLY A 273 -0.47 16.45 -3.31
C GLY A 273 -1.83 16.61 -2.65
N ALA A 274 -2.17 17.80 -2.13
CA ALA A 274 -3.49 18.09 -1.59
C ALA A 274 -4.60 17.96 -2.66
N ILE A 275 -4.32 18.39 -3.90
CA ILE A 275 -5.24 18.22 -5.04
C ILE A 275 -5.43 16.73 -5.35
N VAL A 276 -4.35 15.93 -5.41
CA VAL A 276 -4.42 14.47 -5.64
C VAL A 276 -5.24 13.80 -4.55
N LEU A 277 -4.94 14.08 -3.28
CA LEU A 277 -5.70 13.53 -2.15
C LEU A 277 -7.17 13.93 -2.20
N GLY A 278 -7.47 15.20 -2.50
CA GLY A 278 -8.85 15.68 -2.66
C GLY A 278 -9.60 14.92 -3.75
N ALA A 279 -8.96 14.67 -4.91
CA ALA A 279 -9.54 13.89 -6.00
C ALA A 279 -9.83 12.43 -5.59
N VAL A 280 -8.91 11.79 -4.86
CA VAL A 280 -9.06 10.41 -4.39
C VAL A 280 -10.17 10.31 -3.34
N VAL A 281 -10.20 11.23 -2.37
CA VAL A 281 -11.27 11.30 -1.36
C VAL A 281 -12.63 11.53 -2.03
N PHE A 282 -12.72 12.47 -2.97
CA PHE A 282 -13.94 12.72 -3.75
C PHE A 282 -14.42 11.46 -4.46
N GLN A 283 -13.52 10.72 -5.11
CA GLN A 283 -13.86 9.44 -5.75
C GLN A 283 -14.34 8.41 -4.74
N ALA A 284 -13.63 8.24 -3.62
CA ALA A 284 -13.95 7.23 -2.61
C ALA A 284 -15.30 7.47 -1.94
N VAL A 285 -15.61 8.71 -1.57
CA VAL A 285 -16.87 9.09 -0.91
C VAL A 285 -18.06 9.02 -1.88
N SER A 286 -17.83 9.39 -3.14
CA SER A 286 -18.87 9.41 -4.15
C SER A 286 -19.19 8.03 -4.76
N SER A 287 -18.45 6.98 -4.45
CA SER A 287 -18.72 5.62 -4.96
C SER A 287 -20.02 5.07 -4.39
N PRO A 288 -20.96 4.50 -5.21
CA PRO A 288 -22.18 3.90 -4.69
C PRO A 288 -21.82 2.80 -3.69
N ARG A 289 -22.52 2.78 -2.57
CA ARG A 289 -22.46 1.62 -1.67
C ARG A 289 -22.94 0.39 -2.45
N PRO A 290 -22.26 -0.76 -2.34
CA PRO A 290 -22.82 -2.00 -2.85
C PRO A 290 -24.21 -2.17 -2.22
N GLU A 291 -25.27 -2.33 -3.04
CA GLU A 291 -26.57 -2.75 -2.53
C GLU A 291 -26.38 -4.08 -1.80
N PRO A 292 -26.96 -4.22 -0.58
CA PRO A 292 -26.99 -5.53 0.06
C PRO A 292 -27.69 -6.49 -0.91
N ALA A 293 -27.03 -7.64 -1.18
CA ALA A 293 -27.63 -8.68 -2.01
C ALA A 293 -29.03 -8.97 -1.48
N THR A 294 -30.05 -8.59 -2.24
CA THR A 294 -31.42 -8.99 -1.95
C THR A 294 -31.43 -10.52 -2.04
N SER A 295 -31.69 -11.18 -0.91
CA SER A 295 -31.93 -12.61 -0.89
C SER A 295 -33.02 -12.91 -1.92
N PRO A 296 -32.81 -13.90 -2.82
CA PRO A 296 -33.86 -14.32 -3.72
C PRO A 296 -35.06 -14.82 -2.90
N PRO A 297 -36.30 -14.62 -3.37
CA PRO A 297 -37.52 -15.02 -2.68
C PRO A 297 -37.62 -16.53 -2.46
#